data_0e598ad46ffc3978aa109b91652e8fc1
#
_entry.id   0e598ad46ffc3978aa109b91652e8fc1
#
_cell.length_a   1.000
_cell.length_b   1.000
_cell.length_c   1.000
_cell.angle_alpha   90.00
_cell.angle_beta   90.00
_cell.angle_gamma   90.00
#
_symmetry.space_group_name_H-M   'P 1'
#
loop_
_entity.id
_entity.type
_entity.pdbx_description
1 polymer ?
#
loop_
_entity_poly.entity_id
_entity_poly.type
_entity_poly.pdbx_seq_one_letter_code
_entity_poly.pdbx_strand_id
1 'polypeptide(L)'
;MPKIAEIEDTPNPNAVKFVLKDRLTWGTACSFDNAQSAVANPLASQLFAIPHVVNVYYMDKWITVTQDGEADWPELVRKVAEPIRAAEAAQKPEQEIATSFDDDEPKLAAIRQLLDEQVRPALVSDGGDLQIVSLEGNVLTIRYFGACGSCPSSLAGTLSAIGNLARTIDPDIEVVAL
;
A
#
# COMPACT_ATOMS: atom_id res chain seq x y z
N MET A 1 17.12 14.10 1.88
CA MET A 1 15.79 14.69 2.18
C MET A 1 14.91 14.48 0.96
N PRO A 2 13.91 13.60 1.04
CA PRO A 2 13.04 13.30 -0.09
C PRO A 2 12.30 14.56 -0.56
N LYS A 3 12.38 14.82 -1.85
CA LYS A 3 11.64 15.93 -2.46
C LYS A 3 10.34 15.38 -3.03
N ILE A 4 9.21 16.01 -2.69
CA ILE A 4 7.93 15.71 -3.31
C ILE A 4 8.02 16.14 -4.78
N ALA A 5 7.82 15.19 -5.70
CA ALA A 5 7.79 15.44 -7.13
C ALA A 5 6.39 15.84 -7.59
N GLU A 6 5.40 15.13 -7.08
CA GLU A 6 3.99 15.28 -7.46
C GLU A 6 3.08 14.90 -6.29
N ILE A 7 1.88 15.43 -6.29
CA ILE A 7 0.80 15.07 -5.36
C ILE A 7 -0.37 14.64 -6.22
N GLU A 8 -0.79 13.40 -6.06
CA GLU A 8 -1.81 12.76 -6.87
C GLU A 8 -3.06 12.47 -6.03
N ASP A 9 -4.22 12.84 -6.57
CA ASP A 9 -5.49 12.40 -6.01
C ASP A 9 -5.65 10.89 -6.23
N THR A 10 -6.33 10.22 -5.31
CA THR A 10 -6.63 8.80 -5.44
C THR A 10 -8.13 8.59 -5.62
N PRO A 11 -8.58 7.41 -6.09
CA PRO A 11 -10.01 7.08 -6.13
C PRO A 11 -10.69 7.10 -4.75
N ASN A 12 -9.90 7.01 -3.68
CA ASN A 12 -10.37 7.21 -2.33
C ASN A 12 -10.33 8.71 -1.98
N PRO A 13 -11.47 9.40 -1.79
CA PRO A 13 -11.52 10.83 -1.49
C PRO A 13 -10.82 11.20 -0.18
N ASN A 14 -10.63 10.22 0.69
CA ASN A 14 -9.96 10.38 1.98
C ASN A 14 -8.46 10.05 1.93
N ALA A 15 -7.88 9.79 0.76
CA ALA A 15 -6.48 9.46 0.61
C ALA A 15 -5.81 10.28 -0.49
N VAL A 16 -4.58 10.71 -0.25
CA VAL A 16 -3.73 11.42 -1.22
C VAL A 16 -2.38 10.73 -1.29
N LYS A 17 -1.87 10.59 -2.51
CA LYS A 17 -0.58 10.00 -2.82
C LYS A 17 0.45 11.08 -3.11
N PHE A 18 1.59 11.01 -2.44
CA PHE A 18 2.75 11.86 -2.66
C PHE A 18 3.82 11.06 -3.38
N VAL A 19 4.16 11.46 -4.59
CA VAL A 19 5.26 10.88 -5.37
C VAL A 19 6.55 11.62 -5.03
N LEU A 20 7.63 10.89 -4.77
CA LEU A 20 8.89 11.41 -4.30
C LEU A 20 10.00 11.24 -5.35
N LYS A 21 10.97 12.15 -5.33
CA LYS A 21 12.18 12.01 -6.17
C LYS A 21 13.15 10.98 -5.61
N ASP A 22 13.23 10.89 -4.29
CA ASP A 22 14.12 10.00 -3.55
C ASP A 22 13.33 8.85 -2.93
N ARG A 23 13.98 7.71 -2.71
CA ARG A 23 13.33 6.52 -2.14
C ARG A 23 13.22 6.62 -0.62
N LEU A 24 12.08 6.20 -0.08
CA LEU A 24 11.86 5.96 1.36
C LEU A 24 12.19 4.52 1.75
N THR A 25 12.04 3.57 0.81
CA THR A 25 12.39 2.16 0.99
C THR A 25 12.97 1.59 -0.31
N TRP A 26 13.44 0.34 -0.23
CA TRP A 26 13.92 -0.43 -1.39
C TRP A 26 13.14 -1.75 -1.44
N GLY A 27 12.02 -1.74 -2.16
CA GLY A 27 11.15 -2.91 -2.33
C GLY A 27 10.37 -3.32 -1.07
N THR A 28 10.55 -2.62 0.05
CA THR A 28 9.84 -2.91 1.30
C THR A 28 8.66 -1.97 1.46
N ALA A 29 7.47 -2.54 1.58
CA ALA A 29 6.27 -1.79 1.91
C ALA A 29 6.17 -1.56 3.42
N CYS A 30 5.78 -0.35 3.82
CA CYS A 30 5.52 0.02 5.20
C CYS A 30 4.06 0.49 5.32
N SER A 31 3.29 -0.17 6.16
CA SER A 31 1.87 0.16 6.41
C SER A 31 1.62 0.36 7.89
N PHE A 32 0.91 1.41 8.21
CA PHE A 32 0.56 1.78 9.59
C PHE A 32 -0.91 2.20 9.63
N ASP A 33 -1.71 1.47 10.40
CA ASP A 33 -3.16 1.68 10.53
C ASP A 33 -3.52 2.53 11.76
N ASN A 34 -2.53 2.88 12.58
CA ASN A 34 -2.72 3.70 13.77
C ASN A 34 -1.38 4.23 14.29
N ALA A 35 -1.45 5.21 15.17
CA ALA A 35 -0.27 5.82 15.79
C ALA A 35 0.58 4.82 16.60
N GLN A 36 -0.05 3.79 17.19
CA GLN A 36 0.65 2.80 18.01
C GLN A 36 1.55 1.90 17.14
N SER A 37 1.09 1.49 15.96
CA SER A 37 1.90 0.73 15.00
C SER A 37 3.07 1.55 14.42
N ALA A 38 2.93 2.87 14.42
CA ALA A 38 3.91 3.81 13.87
C ALA A 38 5.04 4.22 14.84
N VAL A 39 4.96 3.86 16.13
CA VAL A 39 5.90 4.33 17.18
C VAL A 39 7.37 4.08 16.86
N ALA A 40 7.68 2.93 16.27
CA ALA A 40 9.06 2.56 15.91
C ALA A 40 9.54 3.23 14.60
N ASN A 41 8.67 3.92 13.88
CA ASN A 41 8.97 4.54 12.60
C ASN A 41 8.90 6.07 12.70
N PRO A 42 10.02 6.80 12.60
CA PRO A 42 10.04 8.24 12.82
C PRO A 42 9.14 9.03 11.87
N LEU A 43 9.10 8.65 10.57
CA LEU A 43 8.26 9.33 9.58
C LEU A 43 6.78 9.08 9.85
N ALA A 44 6.40 7.83 10.03
CA ALA A 44 5.00 7.47 10.28
C ALA A 44 4.51 8.08 11.60
N SER A 45 5.34 8.06 12.67
CA SER A 45 5.02 8.69 13.95
C SER A 45 4.76 10.19 13.84
N GLN A 46 5.58 10.91 13.06
CA GLN A 46 5.36 12.33 12.81
C GLN A 46 4.09 12.61 12.00
N LEU A 47 3.76 11.75 11.04
CA LEU A 47 2.54 11.87 10.26
C LEU A 47 1.29 11.62 11.10
N PHE A 48 1.30 10.61 11.99
CA PHE A 48 0.19 10.37 12.93
C PHE A 48 0.05 11.42 14.03
N ALA A 49 1.08 12.24 14.27
CA ALA A 49 0.96 13.41 15.16
C ALA A 49 0.13 14.54 14.54
N ILE A 50 -0.13 14.48 13.22
CA ILE A 50 -0.99 15.42 12.52
C ILE A 50 -2.45 14.99 12.74
N PRO A 51 -3.34 15.85 13.25
CA PRO A 51 -4.74 15.53 13.42
C PRO A 51 -5.38 15.03 12.13
N HIS A 52 -6.32 14.10 12.25
CA HIS A 52 -7.08 13.50 11.14
C HIS A 52 -6.32 12.48 10.29
N VAL A 53 -5.01 12.28 10.47
CA VAL A 53 -4.28 11.19 9.80
C VAL A 53 -4.62 9.86 10.49
N VAL A 54 -5.18 8.91 9.72
CA VAL A 54 -5.64 7.61 10.23
C VAL A 54 -4.92 6.41 9.61
N ASN A 55 -4.30 6.58 8.44
CA ASN A 55 -3.47 5.55 7.84
C ASN A 55 -2.31 6.18 7.07
N VAL A 56 -1.16 5.52 7.13
CA VAL A 56 0.04 5.88 6.38
C VAL A 56 0.60 4.63 5.73
N TYR A 57 0.74 4.68 4.41
CA TYR A 57 1.38 3.63 3.63
C TYR A 57 2.47 4.20 2.74
N TYR A 58 3.64 3.59 2.68
CA TYR A 58 4.66 3.99 1.72
C TYR A 58 5.53 2.83 1.26
N MET A 59 5.99 2.96 0.05
CA MET A 59 6.90 2.04 -0.61
C MET A 59 7.74 2.80 -1.63
N ASP A 60 9.03 2.53 -1.67
CA ASP A 60 9.97 3.10 -2.63
C ASP A 60 9.89 4.63 -2.73
N LYS A 61 9.28 5.15 -3.77
CA LYS A 61 9.22 6.59 -4.09
C LYS A 61 7.85 7.21 -3.90
N TRP A 62 6.97 6.60 -3.15
CA TRP A 62 5.66 7.16 -2.92
C TRP A 62 5.13 6.86 -1.53
N ILE A 63 4.27 7.73 -1.04
CA ILE A 63 3.60 7.62 0.25
C ILE A 63 2.15 8.04 0.09
N THR A 64 1.25 7.24 0.62
CA THR A 64 -0.17 7.54 0.70
C THR A 64 -0.54 7.85 2.14
N VAL A 65 -1.23 8.95 2.33
CA VAL A 65 -1.78 9.37 3.62
C VAL A 65 -3.30 9.38 3.51
N THR A 66 -3.96 8.75 4.46
CA THR A 66 -5.42 8.70 4.55
C THR A 66 -5.87 9.46 5.78
N GLN A 67 -6.93 10.25 5.62
CA GLN A 67 -7.60 10.99 6.69
C GLN A 67 -8.95 10.37 7.05
N ASP A 68 -9.54 10.80 8.18
CA ASP A 68 -10.85 10.37 8.68
C ASP A 68 -12.06 10.99 7.94
N GLY A 69 -11.82 11.92 7.02
CA GLY A 69 -12.85 12.61 6.25
C GLY A 69 -13.26 13.98 6.84
N GLU A 70 -12.66 14.40 7.94
CA GLU A 70 -13.00 15.66 8.63
C GLU A 70 -12.02 16.80 8.32
N ALA A 71 -10.85 16.50 7.72
CA ALA A 71 -9.85 17.52 7.42
C ALA A 71 -10.00 18.09 5.99
N ASP A 72 -9.63 19.37 5.85
CA ASP A 72 -9.48 20.01 4.55
C ASP A 72 -8.14 19.65 3.91
N TRP A 73 -8.17 19.07 2.70
CA TRP A 73 -6.96 18.60 2.02
C TRP A 73 -5.90 19.66 1.77
N PRO A 74 -6.23 20.87 1.28
CA PRO A 74 -5.24 21.94 1.11
C PRO A 74 -4.42 22.26 2.36
N GLU A 75 -5.04 22.23 3.53
CA GLU A 75 -4.36 22.43 4.80
C GLU A 75 -3.58 21.19 5.23
N LEU A 76 -4.19 20.01 5.15
CA LEU A 76 -3.58 18.75 5.55
C LEU A 76 -2.34 18.42 4.71
N VAL A 77 -2.41 18.61 3.40
CA VAL A 77 -1.27 18.40 2.48
C VAL A 77 -0.05 19.23 2.87
N ARG A 78 -0.24 20.49 3.30
CA ARG A 78 0.87 21.35 3.75
C ARG A 78 1.53 20.79 5.00
N LYS A 79 0.73 20.33 5.98
CA LYS A 79 1.22 19.74 7.24
C LYS A 79 1.94 18.42 7.00
N VAL A 80 1.38 17.55 6.15
CA VAL A 80 1.93 16.24 5.78
C VAL A 80 3.23 16.39 4.97
N ALA A 81 3.31 17.38 4.10
CA ALA A 81 4.49 17.59 3.27
C ALA A 81 5.76 17.94 4.07
N GLU A 82 5.63 18.52 5.26
CA GLU A 82 6.77 18.92 6.10
C GLU A 82 7.55 17.71 6.62
N PRO A 83 6.95 16.74 7.35
CA PRO A 83 7.67 15.55 7.80
C PRO A 83 8.15 14.67 6.63
N ILE A 84 7.42 14.60 5.52
CA ILE A 84 7.89 13.88 4.33
C ILE A 84 9.20 14.47 3.80
N ARG A 85 9.29 15.81 3.71
CA ARG A 85 10.53 16.49 3.26
C ARG A 85 11.66 16.37 4.26
N ALA A 86 11.36 16.27 5.55
CA ALA A 86 12.34 16.13 6.62
C ALA A 86 12.86 14.69 6.78
N ALA A 87 12.14 13.70 6.25
CA ALA A 87 12.52 12.29 6.33
C ALA A 87 13.90 12.04 5.69
N GLU A 88 14.53 10.97 6.10
CA GLU A 88 15.77 10.50 5.48
C GLU A 88 15.45 9.62 4.27
N ALA A 89 16.17 9.84 3.17
CA ALA A 89 16.09 8.95 2.02
C ALA A 89 16.75 7.61 2.36
N ALA A 90 16.12 6.51 1.95
CA ALA A 90 16.69 5.19 2.17
C ALA A 90 17.98 5.00 1.36
N GLN A 91 19.00 4.50 2.01
CA GLN A 91 20.22 4.06 1.33
C GLN A 91 19.96 2.70 0.67
N LYS A 92 20.56 2.49 -0.50
CA LYS A 92 20.45 1.19 -1.18
C LYS A 92 21.09 0.12 -0.29
N PRO A 93 20.38 -0.97 0.07
CA PRO A 93 20.98 -2.06 0.81
C PRO A 93 22.12 -2.69 -0.03
N GLU A 94 23.23 -3.01 0.59
CA GLU A 94 24.37 -3.66 -0.08
C GLU A 94 24.04 -5.10 -0.53
N GLN A 95 22.99 -5.70 0.02
CA GLN A 95 22.45 -7.00 -0.38
C GLN A 95 21.00 -6.84 -0.79
N GLU A 96 20.62 -7.35 -1.95
CA GLU A 96 19.23 -7.53 -2.30
C GLU A 96 18.60 -8.51 -1.29
N ILE A 97 17.73 -8.00 -0.43
CA ILE A 97 16.91 -8.86 0.42
C ILE A 97 15.88 -9.48 -0.54
N ALA A 98 16.22 -10.66 -1.06
CA ALA A 98 15.21 -11.49 -1.68
C ALA A 98 14.17 -11.77 -0.58
N THR A 99 12.97 -11.22 -0.73
CA THR A 99 11.82 -11.66 0.04
C THR A 99 11.50 -13.07 -0.44
N SER A 100 12.22 -14.05 0.12
CA SER A 100 11.90 -15.46 -0.06
C SER A 100 10.61 -15.73 0.72
N PHE A 101 9.50 -15.59 0.03
CA PHE A 101 8.32 -16.32 0.43
C PHE A 101 8.56 -17.76 -0.01
N ASP A 102 8.29 -18.73 0.85
CA ASP A 102 8.25 -20.13 0.48
C ASP A 102 7.18 -20.32 -0.60
N ASP A 103 7.60 -20.22 -1.86
CA ASP A 103 6.76 -20.53 -3.03
C ASP A 103 6.76 -22.06 -3.28
N ASP A 104 6.65 -22.86 -2.20
CA ASP A 104 6.60 -24.32 -2.31
C ASP A 104 5.34 -24.82 -3.04
N GLU A 105 4.34 -23.95 -3.25
CA GLU A 105 3.13 -24.29 -3.96
C GLU A 105 3.08 -23.58 -5.35
N PRO A 106 3.20 -24.31 -6.47
CA PRO A 106 3.22 -23.73 -7.82
C PRO A 106 1.94 -22.94 -8.15
N LYS A 107 0.82 -23.29 -7.54
CA LYS A 107 -0.44 -22.56 -7.65
C LYS A 107 -0.35 -21.17 -7.05
N LEU A 108 0.25 -21.03 -5.86
CA LEU A 108 0.45 -19.74 -5.19
C LEU A 108 1.40 -18.83 -5.99
N ALA A 109 2.47 -19.40 -6.53
CA ALA A 109 3.42 -18.67 -7.37
C ALA A 109 2.74 -18.12 -8.65
N ALA A 110 1.91 -18.93 -9.32
CA ALA A 110 1.16 -18.52 -10.51
C ALA A 110 0.15 -17.41 -10.18
N ILE A 111 -0.57 -17.50 -9.06
CA ILE A 111 -1.50 -16.46 -8.61
C ILE A 111 -0.74 -15.17 -8.33
N ARG A 112 0.38 -15.24 -7.62
CA ARG A 112 1.22 -14.08 -7.30
C ARG A 112 1.68 -13.36 -8.55
N GLN A 113 2.26 -14.08 -9.50
CA GLN A 113 2.68 -13.52 -10.77
C GLN A 113 1.55 -12.80 -11.49
N LEU A 114 0.38 -13.42 -11.57
CA LEU A 114 -0.79 -12.85 -12.22
C LEU A 114 -1.28 -11.57 -11.54
N LEU A 115 -1.28 -11.54 -10.20
CA LEU A 115 -1.64 -10.35 -9.43
C LEU A 115 -0.60 -9.23 -9.60
N ASP A 116 0.69 -9.57 -9.61
CA ASP A 116 1.77 -8.60 -9.79
C ASP A 116 1.76 -7.97 -11.18
N GLU A 117 1.40 -8.73 -12.22
CA GLU A 117 1.35 -8.25 -13.59
C GLU A 117 0.07 -7.48 -13.93
N GLN A 118 -1.10 -7.90 -13.44
CA GLN A 118 -2.38 -7.38 -13.89
C GLN A 118 -3.12 -6.52 -12.86
N VAL A 119 -2.88 -6.72 -11.57
CA VAL A 119 -3.63 -6.02 -10.50
C VAL A 119 -2.77 -4.97 -9.83
N ARG A 120 -1.57 -5.32 -9.40
CA ARG A 120 -0.69 -4.42 -8.64
C ARG A 120 -0.41 -3.09 -9.34
N PRO A 121 -0.16 -3.00 -10.66
CA PRO A 121 0.07 -1.71 -11.32
C PRO A 121 -1.09 -0.73 -11.16
N ALA A 122 -2.33 -1.21 -11.23
CA ALA A 122 -3.51 -0.38 -11.02
C ALA A 122 -3.62 0.08 -9.56
N LEU A 123 -3.42 -0.82 -8.59
CA LEU A 123 -3.46 -0.48 -7.17
C LEU A 123 -2.40 0.56 -6.80
N VAL A 124 -1.17 0.40 -7.31
CA VAL A 124 -0.06 1.35 -7.10
C VAL A 124 -0.38 2.70 -7.71
N SER A 125 -1.01 2.74 -8.89
CA SER A 125 -1.51 3.99 -9.48
C SER A 125 -2.51 4.67 -8.56
N ASP A 126 -3.41 3.91 -7.96
CA ASP A 126 -4.46 4.39 -7.05
C ASP A 126 -3.94 4.69 -5.62
N GLY A 127 -2.64 4.59 -5.39
CA GLY A 127 -2.01 4.88 -4.09
C GLY A 127 -2.19 3.78 -3.05
N GLY A 128 -2.45 2.55 -3.48
CA GLY A 128 -2.57 1.38 -2.63
C GLY A 128 -1.73 0.20 -3.11
N ASP A 129 -1.85 -0.91 -2.41
CA ASP A 129 -1.20 -2.19 -2.76
C ASP A 129 -2.00 -3.34 -2.15
N LEU A 130 -1.61 -4.56 -2.47
CA LEU A 130 -2.15 -5.78 -1.87
C LEU A 130 -1.02 -6.75 -1.48
N GLN A 131 -1.31 -7.58 -0.49
CA GLN A 131 -0.47 -8.70 -0.10
C GLN A 131 -1.31 -9.98 -0.03
N ILE A 132 -0.77 -11.07 -0.53
CA ILE A 132 -1.31 -12.41 -0.25
C ILE A 132 -0.90 -12.76 1.17
N VAL A 133 -1.88 -13.11 2.00
CA VAL A 133 -1.68 -13.52 3.39
C VAL A 133 -1.52 -15.03 3.47
N SER A 134 -2.43 -15.78 2.84
CA SER A 134 -2.38 -17.24 2.79
C SER A 134 -3.17 -17.78 1.60
N LEU A 135 -2.85 -19.02 1.22
CA LEU A 135 -3.69 -19.86 0.37
C LEU A 135 -3.92 -21.18 1.13
N GLU A 136 -5.13 -21.36 1.63
CA GLU A 136 -5.52 -22.56 2.36
C GLU A 136 -6.54 -23.36 1.57
N GLY A 137 -6.10 -24.46 0.99
CA GLY A 137 -6.90 -25.22 0.04
C GLY A 137 -7.26 -24.35 -1.19
N ASN A 138 -8.53 -23.94 -1.29
CA ASN A 138 -9.00 -23.06 -2.36
C ASN A 138 -9.35 -21.65 -1.89
N VAL A 139 -9.04 -21.27 -0.63
CA VAL A 139 -9.29 -19.94 -0.09
C VAL A 139 -8.04 -19.10 -0.14
N LEU A 140 -8.02 -18.11 -1.02
CA LEU A 140 -6.96 -17.10 -1.13
C LEU A 140 -7.30 -15.92 -0.24
N THR A 141 -6.53 -15.72 0.82
CA THR A 141 -6.69 -14.57 1.72
C THR A 141 -5.73 -13.46 1.31
N ILE A 142 -6.27 -12.28 1.08
CA ILE A 142 -5.50 -11.08 0.73
C ILE A 142 -5.72 -9.96 1.73
N ARG A 143 -4.80 -9.02 1.78
CA ARG A 143 -4.92 -7.78 2.54
C ARG A 143 -4.59 -6.59 1.65
N TYR A 144 -5.43 -5.56 1.70
CA TYR A 144 -5.18 -4.29 1.01
C TYR A 144 -4.44 -3.30 1.90
N PHE A 145 -3.65 -2.43 1.27
CA PHE A 145 -2.90 -1.37 1.93
C PHE A 145 -3.10 -0.02 1.25
N GLY A 146 -2.76 1.05 1.97
CA GLY A 146 -2.85 2.43 1.48
C GLY A 146 -4.29 2.85 1.16
N ALA A 147 -4.47 3.62 0.10
CA ALA A 147 -5.78 4.15 -0.30
C ALA A 147 -6.83 3.05 -0.54
N CYS A 148 -6.42 1.86 -0.96
CA CYS A 148 -7.31 0.73 -1.26
C CYS A 148 -7.86 0.06 0.00
N GLY A 149 -7.14 0.12 1.12
CA GLY A 149 -7.55 -0.53 2.38
C GLY A 149 -8.78 0.08 3.05
N SER A 150 -9.10 1.33 2.74
CA SER A 150 -10.23 2.06 3.34
C SER A 150 -11.26 2.56 2.31
N CYS A 151 -11.11 2.21 1.03
CA CYS A 151 -12.00 2.66 -0.03
C CYS A 151 -13.15 1.68 -0.27
N PRO A 152 -14.41 2.02 0.04
CA PRO A 152 -15.55 1.10 -0.13
C PRO A 152 -15.79 0.67 -1.58
N SER A 153 -15.49 1.55 -2.55
CA SER A 153 -15.68 1.27 -3.97
C SER A 153 -14.59 0.37 -4.54
N SER A 154 -13.35 0.50 -4.07
CA SER A 154 -12.23 -0.33 -4.51
C SER A 154 -12.33 -1.76 -4.00
N LEU A 155 -12.77 -1.95 -2.75
CA LEU A 155 -12.85 -3.28 -2.13
C LEU A 155 -13.72 -4.26 -2.93
N ALA A 156 -14.94 -3.87 -3.29
CA ALA A 156 -15.86 -4.77 -3.99
C ALA A 156 -15.44 -5.04 -5.45
N GLY A 157 -15.04 -4.00 -6.18
CA GLY A 157 -14.66 -4.10 -7.59
C GLY A 157 -13.36 -4.86 -7.79
N THR A 158 -12.33 -4.49 -7.02
CA THR A 158 -11.00 -5.10 -7.11
C THR A 158 -11.02 -6.55 -6.61
N LEU A 159 -11.77 -6.84 -5.53
CA LEU A 159 -11.93 -8.20 -5.01
C LEU A 159 -12.57 -9.13 -6.07
N SER A 160 -13.60 -8.63 -6.75
CA SER A 160 -14.25 -9.37 -7.85
C SER A 160 -13.29 -9.61 -9.03
N ALA A 161 -12.50 -8.61 -9.41
CA ALA A 161 -11.50 -8.74 -10.47
C ALA A 161 -10.43 -9.77 -10.11
N ILE A 162 -9.89 -9.70 -8.89
CA ILE A 162 -8.92 -10.67 -8.36
C ILE A 162 -9.51 -12.07 -8.36
N GLY A 163 -10.76 -12.23 -7.89
CA GLY A 163 -11.45 -13.51 -7.90
C GLY A 163 -11.59 -14.09 -9.31
N ASN A 164 -11.95 -13.26 -10.30
CA ASN A 164 -12.06 -13.71 -11.68
C ASN A 164 -10.70 -14.13 -12.26
N LEU A 165 -9.64 -13.40 -11.95
CA LEU A 165 -8.28 -13.74 -12.37
C LEU A 165 -7.78 -15.02 -11.69
N ALA A 166 -7.97 -15.17 -10.40
CA ALA A 166 -7.56 -16.37 -9.66
C ALA A 166 -8.26 -17.63 -10.17
N ARG A 167 -9.54 -17.52 -10.57
CA ARG A 167 -10.30 -18.63 -11.19
C ARG A 167 -9.79 -19.05 -12.57
N THR A 168 -8.97 -18.25 -13.23
CA THR A 168 -8.31 -18.69 -14.48
C THR A 168 -7.23 -19.74 -14.21
N ILE A 169 -6.69 -19.76 -12.99
CA ILE A 169 -5.68 -20.74 -12.52
C ILE A 169 -6.39 -21.96 -11.92
N ASP A 170 -7.37 -21.73 -11.07
CA ASP A 170 -8.18 -22.78 -10.46
C ASP A 170 -9.62 -22.27 -10.28
N PRO A 171 -10.61 -22.90 -10.96
CA PRO A 171 -12.02 -22.46 -10.94
C PRO A 171 -12.66 -22.45 -9.55
N ASP A 172 -12.13 -23.26 -8.63
CA ASP A 172 -12.68 -23.41 -7.27
C ASP A 172 -12.09 -22.40 -6.26
N ILE A 173 -11.21 -21.48 -6.71
CA ILE A 173 -10.63 -20.47 -5.83
C ILE A 173 -11.70 -19.46 -5.38
N GLU A 174 -11.76 -19.28 -4.07
CA GLU A 174 -12.48 -18.21 -3.40
C GLU A 174 -11.49 -17.18 -2.84
N VAL A 175 -11.72 -15.89 -3.10
CA VAL A 175 -10.85 -14.80 -2.63
C VAL A 175 -11.55 -14.06 -1.51
N VAL A 176 -10.84 -13.90 -0.39
CA VAL A 176 -11.32 -13.21 0.81
C VAL A 176 -10.34 -12.08 1.15
N ALA A 177 -10.86 -10.91 1.45
CA ALA A 177 -10.08 -9.78 1.95
C ALA A 177 -10.23 -9.63 3.47
N LEU A 178 -9.09 -9.33 4.15
CA LEU A 178 -9.03 -9.01 5.58
C LEU A 178 -9.17 -7.51 5.80
#